data_e5fdf8800010edef8c3426cedef1d728
#
_entry.id   e5fdf8800010edef8c3426cedef1d728
#
_cell.length_a   1.000
_cell.length_b   1.000
_cell.length_c   1.000
_cell.angle_alpha   90.00
_cell.angle_beta   90.00
_cell.angle_gamma   90.00
#
_symmetry.space_group_name_H-M   'P 1'
#
loop_
_entity.id
_entity.type
_entity.pdbx_description
1 polymer ?
#
loop_
_entity_poly.entity_id
_entity_poly.type
_entity_poly.pdbx_seq_one_letter_code
_entity_poly.pdbx_strand_id
1 'polypeptide(L)'
;WTLDGQTTINSRSDDRTTSMYDVTLANRRFLRERWFAQGFGTVQGNEELGLNIREVLGLGLGRFIAQTGHNEWSAVAGLAGVRENFQSEETQNSLEGVIGTEYSYFRYDTPKRSVDLGLAVFPSLTQSGRVRAEAQLESRFEIVKDLFFEVSGYGSYDSEADPSAPSNTDYGVVTSLGYSF
;
A
#
# COMPACT_ATOMS: atom_id res chain seq x y z
N TRP A 1 17.40 1.47 0.90
CA TRP A 1 16.58 0.71 -0.06
C TRP A 1 15.61 -0.16 0.73
N THR A 2 14.36 -0.15 0.36
CA THR A 2 13.33 -1.03 0.89
C THR A 2 12.78 -1.84 -0.27
N LEU A 3 12.62 -3.14 -0.08
CA LEU A 3 11.92 -4.03 -1.00
C LEU A 3 10.78 -4.67 -0.23
N ASP A 4 9.57 -4.36 -0.62
CA ASP A 4 8.35 -4.92 -0.07
C ASP A 4 7.65 -5.77 -1.13
N GLY A 5 7.08 -6.90 -0.72
CA GLY A 5 6.34 -7.77 -1.61
C GLY A 5 5.22 -8.46 -0.87
N GLN A 6 4.02 -8.40 -1.42
CA GLN A 6 2.84 -9.05 -0.88
C GLN A 6 2.17 -9.90 -1.95
N THR A 7 1.75 -11.10 -1.57
CA THR A 7 0.89 -11.95 -2.40
C THR A 7 -0.26 -12.44 -1.56
N THR A 8 -1.47 -12.19 -2.03
CA THR A 8 -2.70 -12.63 -1.36
C THR A 8 -3.51 -13.48 -2.34
N ILE A 9 -3.88 -14.68 -1.92
CA ILE A 9 -4.75 -15.58 -2.71
C ILE A 9 -6.02 -15.79 -1.90
N ASN A 10 -7.14 -15.30 -2.42
CA ASN A 10 -8.46 -15.50 -1.84
C ASN A 10 -9.20 -16.61 -2.58
N SER A 11 -9.58 -17.67 -1.85
CA SER A 11 -10.45 -18.73 -2.38
C SER A 11 -11.79 -18.66 -1.67
N ARG A 12 -12.86 -18.41 -2.43
CA ARG A 12 -14.25 -18.52 -1.94
C ARG A 12 -14.85 -19.85 -2.36
N SER A 13 -15.72 -20.39 -1.52
CA SER A 13 -16.42 -21.68 -1.76
C SER A 13 -17.38 -21.68 -2.94
N ASP A 14 -17.50 -20.60 -3.70
CA ASP A 14 -18.40 -20.41 -4.84
C ASP A 14 -17.60 -20.20 -6.14
N ASP A 15 -16.73 -21.16 -6.48
CA ASP A 15 -15.98 -21.33 -7.74
C ASP A 15 -15.12 -20.15 -8.27
N ARG A 16 -14.89 -19.10 -7.51
CA ARG A 16 -13.95 -18.02 -7.89
C ARG A 16 -12.79 -17.94 -6.92
N THR A 17 -11.62 -18.25 -7.44
CA THR A 17 -10.35 -17.91 -6.79
C THR A 17 -9.86 -16.60 -7.39
N THR A 18 -9.72 -15.56 -6.58
CA THR A 18 -9.10 -14.30 -7.00
C THR A 18 -7.70 -14.20 -6.42
N SER A 19 -6.78 -13.74 -7.23
CA SER A 19 -5.39 -13.52 -6.83
C SER A 19 -5.05 -12.03 -6.87
N MET A 20 -4.24 -11.62 -5.90
CA MET A 20 -3.63 -10.30 -5.84
C MET A 20 -2.13 -10.48 -5.58
N TYR A 21 -1.31 -9.72 -6.28
CA TYR A 21 0.11 -9.59 -5.98
C TYR A 21 0.54 -8.14 -6.08
N ASP A 22 1.47 -7.76 -5.22
CA ASP A 22 2.12 -6.46 -5.21
C ASP A 22 3.60 -6.63 -4.87
N VAL A 23 4.45 -5.99 -5.63
CA VAL A 23 5.89 -5.91 -5.37
C VAL A 23 6.33 -4.48 -5.54
N THR A 24 6.79 -3.86 -4.47
CA THR A 24 7.27 -2.48 -4.45
C THR A 24 8.74 -2.42 -4.08
N LEU A 25 9.52 -1.72 -4.89
CA LEU A 25 10.87 -1.30 -4.58
C LEU A 25 10.89 0.21 -4.35
N ALA A 26 11.31 0.63 -3.18
CA ALA A 26 11.42 2.05 -2.84
C ALA A 26 12.82 2.43 -2.37
N ASN A 27 13.18 3.67 -2.66
CA ASN A 27 14.38 4.30 -2.15
C ASN A 27 14.05 5.66 -1.57
N ARG A 28 14.43 5.88 -0.32
CA ARG A 28 14.28 7.16 0.38
C ARG A 28 15.65 7.77 0.64
N ARG A 29 15.84 9.00 0.21
CA ARG A 29 17.05 9.79 0.44
C ARG A 29 16.72 11.00 1.30
N PHE A 30 17.30 11.09 2.48
CA PHE A 30 17.19 12.25 3.37
C PHE A 30 17.95 13.43 2.77
N LEU A 31 17.30 14.59 2.68
CA LEU A 31 17.82 15.81 2.08
C LEU A 31 18.34 16.74 3.17
N ARG A 32 17.47 17.23 4.03
CA ARG A 32 17.79 18.16 5.09
C ARG A 32 16.74 18.10 6.19
N GLU A 33 17.18 18.08 7.46
CA GLU A 33 16.30 18.03 8.63
C GLU A 33 15.21 16.95 8.52
N ARG A 34 13.98 17.38 8.21
CA ARG A 34 12.80 16.51 8.13
C ARG A 34 12.35 16.21 6.69
N TRP A 35 13.11 16.67 5.69
CA TRP A 35 12.76 16.47 4.29
C TRP A 35 13.47 15.28 3.67
N PHE A 36 12.77 14.56 2.82
CA PHE A 36 13.33 13.47 2.03
C PHE A 36 12.80 13.47 0.60
N ALA A 37 13.58 12.93 -0.32
CA ALA A 37 13.14 12.53 -1.65
C ALA A 37 12.89 11.03 -1.64
N GLN A 38 11.84 10.58 -2.32
CA GLN A 38 11.49 9.18 -2.46
C GLN A 38 11.29 8.85 -3.94
N GLY A 39 11.90 7.74 -4.38
CA GLY A 39 11.60 7.10 -5.66
C GLY A 39 11.04 5.71 -5.38
N PHE A 40 10.07 5.27 -6.16
CA PHE A 40 9.50 3.94 -6.04
C PHE A 40 9.11 3.37 -7.38
N GLY A 41 9.14 2.04 -7.47
CA GLY A 41 8.61 1.27 -8.57
C GLY A 41 7.76 0.14 -8.02
N THR A 42 6.58 -0.03 -8.57
CA THR A 42 5.63 -1.06 -8.15
C THR A 42 5.18 -1.89 -9.35
N VAL A 43 5.07 -3.19 -9.16
CA VAL A 43 4.39 -4.10 -10.09
C VAL A 43 3.31 -4.82 -9.31
N GLN A 44 2.07 -4.67 -9.75
CA GLN A 44 0.90 -5.25 -9.09
C GLN A 44 -0.07 -5.88 -10.07
N GLY A 45 -0.83 -6.86 -9.61
CA GLY A 45 -2.00 -7.40 -10.29
C GLY A 45 -3.11 -7.66 -9.29
N ASN A 46 -4.36 -7.48 -9.72
CA ASN A 46 -5.53 -7.65 -8.87
C ASN A 46 -6.73 -8.09 -9.69
N GLU A 47 -7.08 -9.35 -9.59
CA GLU A 47 -8.19 -9.94 -10.34
C GLU A 47 -9.56 -9.40 -9.89
N GLU A 48 -9.70 -8.96 -8.64
CA GLU A 48 -10.93 -8.34 -8.13
C GLU A 48 -11.24 -7.01 -8.83
N LEU A 49 -10.18 -6.27 -9.18
CA LEU A 49 -10.26 -5.02 -9.94
C LEU A 49 -10.15 -5.21 -11.46
N GLY A 50 -10.13 -6.46 -11.96
CA GLY A 50 -9.94 -6.78 -13.38
C GLY A 50 -8.56 -6.40 -13.92
N LEU A 51 -7.57 -6.22 -13.05
CA LEU A 51 -6.23 -5.75 -13.37
C LEU A 51 -5.27 -6.92 -13.56
N ASN A 52 -4.82 -7.16 -14.81
CA ASN A 52 -3.80 -8.17 -15.07
C ASN A 52 -2.43 -7.76 -14.56
N ILE A 53 -2.00 -6.55 -14.91
CA ILE A 53 -0.72 -5.98 -14.49
C ILE A 53 -0.79 -4.45 -14.49
N ARG A 54 -0.21 -3.86 -13.47
CA ARG A 54 0.06 -2.43 -13.36
C ARG A 54 1.52 -2.22 -12.99
N GLU A 55 2.21 -1.43 -13.78
CA GLU A 55 3.57 -1.00 -13.56
C GLU A 55 3.55 0.48 -13.20
N VAL A 56 4.13 0.86 -12.07
CA VAL A 56 4.19 2.23 -11.58
C VAL A 56 5.63 2.64 -11.37
N LEU A 57 6.01 3.81 -11.84
CA LEU A 57 7.30 4.43 -11.52
C LEU A 57 7.06 5.86 -11.03
N GLY A 58 7.41 6.13 -9.78
CA GLY A 58 7.11 7.39 -9.13
C GLY A 58 8.29 8.05 -8.44
N LEU A 59 8.19 9.38 -8.33
CA LEU A 59 9.10 10.24 -7.59
C LEU A 59 8.31 11.21 -6.73
N GLY A 60 8.76 11.47 -5.51
CA GLY A 60 8.11 12.39 -4.60
C GLY A 60 9.06 13.08 -3.64
N LEU A 61 8.56 14.17 -3.05
CA LEU A 61 9.17 14.86 -1.93
C LEU A 61 8.28 14.66 -0.71
N GLY A 62 8.89 14.29 0.40
CA GLY A 62 8.20 14.07 1.65
C GLY A 62 8.84 14.83 2.80
N ARG A 63 8.05 14.91 3.88
CA ARG A 63 8.47 15.55 5.13
C ARG A 63 7.99 14.72 6.31
N PHE A 64 8.87 14.56 7.29
CA PHE A 64 8.47 14.07 8.60
C PHE A 64 7.75 15.18 9.37
N ILE A 65 6.48 14.95 9.67
CA ILE A 65 5.62 15.86 10.43
C ILE A 65 5.93 15.73 11.92
N ALA A 66 6.06 14.50 12.39
CA ALA A 66 6.46 14.18 13.76
C ALA A 66 7.48 13.05 13.75
N GLN A 67 8.50 13.17 14.58
CA GLN A 67 9.47 12.11 14.89
C GLN A 67 9.78 12.19 16.39
N THR A 68 9.42 11.16 17.11
CA THR A 68 9.66 11.04 18.56
C THR A 68 10.23 9.65 18.87
N GLY A 69 10.52 9.37 20.12
CA GLY A 69 10.96 8.05 20.56
C GLY A 69 9.91 6.94 20.39
N HIS A 70 8.66 7.28 20.06
CA HIS A 70 7.55 6.32 19.94
C HIS A 70 6.69 6.51 18.69
N ASN A 71 6.80 7.65 18.01
CA ASN A 71 5.97 7.94 16.84
C ASN A 71 6.82 8.50 15.71
N GLU A 72 6.50 8.05 14.50
CA GLU A 72 6.94 8.67 13.27
C GLU A 72 5.72 8.94 12.39
N TRP A 73 5.58 10.15 11.90
CA TRP A 73 4.54 10.54 10.96
C TRP A 73 5.16 11.30 9.81
N SER A 74 4.94 10.84 8.60
CA SER A 74 5.41 11.47 7.37
C SER A 74 4.28 11.69 6.38
N ALA A 75 4.47 12.66 5.50
CA ALA A 75 3.63 12.87 4.33
C ALA A 75 4.52 13.06 3.11
N VAL A 76 4.04 12.61 1.95
CA VAL A 76 4.72 12.69 0.65
C VAL A 76 3.77 13.20 -0.42
N ALA A 77 4.29 14.00 -1.34
CA ALA A 77 3.59 14.37 -2.56
C ALA A 77 4.54 14.23 -3.75
N GLY A 78 4.01 13.79 -4.90
CA GLY A 78 4.83 13.48 -6.05
C GLY A 78 4.04 13.22 -7.32
N LEU A 79 4.73 12.60 -8.28
CA LEU A 79 4.17 12.19 -9.57
C LEU A 79 4.59 10.75 -9.87
N ALA A 80 3.73 10.02 -10.57
CA ALA A 80 4.00 8.67 -11.03
C ALA A 80 3.52 8.48 -12.46
N GLY A 81 4.36 7.84 -13.28
CA GLY A 81 3.95 7.26 -14.56
C GLY A 81 3.40 5.86 -14.31
N VAL A 82 2.28 5.55 -14.91
CA VAL A 82 1.55 4.29 -14.72
C VAL A 82 1.28 3.66 -16.08
N ARG A 83 1.52 2.36 -16.17
CA ARG A 83 1.14 1.52 -17.29
C ARG A 83 0.29 0.38 -16.79
N GLU A 84 -0.90 0.24 -17.37
CA GLU A 84 -1.92 -0.74 -16.95
C GLU A 84 -2.35 -1.62 -18.12
N ASN A 85 -2.60 -2.87 -17.81
CA ASN A 85 -3.25 -3.82 -18.72
C ASN A 85 -4.41 -4.47 -17.96
N PHE A 86 -5.62 -4.18 -18.40
CA PHE A 86 -6.84 -4.76 -17.87
C PHE A 86 -7.25 -6.02 -18.65
N GLN A 87 -8.17 -6.80 -18.11
CA GLN A 87 -8.65 -8.03 -18.75
C GLN A 87 -9.47 -7.75 -20.01
N SER A 88 -10.20 -6.65 -20.04
CA SER A 88 -11.13 -6.30 -21.11
C SER A 88 -10.63 -5.19 -22.05
N GLU A 89 -9.56 -4.49 -21.72
CA GLU A 89 -9.09 -3.30 -22.42
C GLU A 89 -7.64 -3.42 -22.91
N GLU A 90 -7.29 -2.57 -23.89
CA GLU A 90 -5.90 -2.41 -24.31
C GLU A 90 -5.05 -1.74 -23.24
N THR A 91 -3.72 -1.91 -23.36
CA THR A 91 -2.77 -1.27 -22.46
C THR A 91 -2.93 0.25 -22.42
N GLN A 92 -3.12 0.80 -21.25
CA GLN A 92 -3.25 2.22 -21.01
C GLN A 92 -1.99 2.79 -20.33
N ASN A 93 -1.66 4.02 -20.64
CA ASN A 93 -0.60 4.75 -19.95
C ASN A 93 -1.18 6.04 -19.37
N SER A 94 -0.85 6.34 -18.13
CA SER A 94 -1.31 7.55 -17.45
C SER A 94 -0.21 8.21 -16.64
N LEU A 95 -0.41 9.48 -16.34
CA LEU A 95 0.36 10.23 -15.36
C LEU A 95 -0.54 10.52 -14.17
N GLU A 96 -0.07 10.25 -12.98
CA GLU A 96 -0.82 10.42 -11.74
C GLU A 96 -0.08 11.34 -10.77
N GLY A 97 -0.83 12.14 -10.01
CA GLY A 97 -0.35 12.72 -8.77
C GLY A 97 -0.21 11.64 -7.70
N VAL A 98 0.67 11.83 -6.76
CA VAL A 98 0.84 10.94 -5.59
C VAL A 98 0.72 11.79 -4.35
N ILE A 99 -0.20 11.46 -3.45
CA ILE A 99 -0.34 12.06 -2.13
C ILE A 99 -0.44 10.92 -1.13
N GLY A 100 0.53 10.83 -0.23
CA GLY A 100 0.59 9.75 0.75
C GLY A 100 0.92 10.23 2.14
N THR A 101 0.57 9.41 3.13
CA THR A 101 0.96 9.61 4.52
C THR A 101 1.24 8.26 5.17
N GLU A 102 2.29 8.21 5.97
CA GLU A 102 2.69 7.05 6.74
C GLU A 102 2.75 7.45 8.21
N TYR A 103 2.17 6.62 9.07
CA TYR A 103 2.22 6.80 10.52
C TYR A 103 2.65 5.50 11.16
N SER A 104 3.71 5.56 11.97
CA SER A 104 4.22 4.45 12.77
C SER A 104 4.18 4.81 14.24
N TYR A 105 3.60 3.94 15.04
CA TYR A 105 3.71 3.96 16.50
C TYR A 105 4.40 2.70 16.97
N PHE A 106 5.34 2.83 17.89
CA PHE A 106 6.06 1.70 18.47
C PHE A 106 6.39 1.91 19.95
N ARG A 107 6.28 0.84 20.69
CA ARG A 107 6.70 0.74 22.09
C ARG A 107 7.46 -0.55 22.30
N TYR A 108 8.70 -0.43 22.72
CA TYR A 108 9.60 -1.58 22.94
C TYR A 108 9.52 -2.15 24.35
N ASP A 109 8.99 -1.39 25.32
CA ASP A 109 8.77 -1.87 26.68
C ASP A 109 7.57 -2.82 26.73
N THR A 110 7.66 -3.82 27.60
CA THR A 110 6.58 -4.80 27.80
C THR A 110 5.32 -4.14 28.42
N PRO A 111 4.11 -4.35 27.85
CA PRO A 111 3.84 -5.11 26.63
C PRO A 111 4.26 -4.34 25.36
N LYS A 112 5.01 -5.00 24.49
CA LYS A 112 5.45 -4.44 23.21
C LYS A 112 4.27 -4.20 22.27
N ARG A 113 4.30 -3.09 21.54
CA ARG A 113 3.23 -2.72 20.59
C ARG A 113 3.82 -2.01 19.40
N SER A 114 3.30 -2.30 18.22
CA SER A 114 3.50 -1.48 17.02
C SER A 114 2.21 -1.33 16.25
N VAL A 115 2.06 -0.18 15.61
CA VAL A 115 0.99 0.12 14.66
C VAL A 115 1.60 0.90 13.51
N ASP A 116 1.46 0.39 12.31
CA ASP A 116 1.92 1.02 11.07
C ASP A 116 0.70 1.23 10.17
N LEU A 117 0.47 2.48 9.75
CA LEU A 117 -0.62 2.89 8.88
C LEU A 117 -0.04 3.62 7.67
N GLY A 118 -0.39 3.16 6.48
CA GLY A 118 -0.11 3.80 5.21
C GLY A 118 -1.40 4.16 4.49
N LEU A 119 -1.49 5.38 3.96
CA LEU A 119 -2.58 5.84 3.10
C LEU A 119 -1.99 6.56 1.90
N ALA A 120 -2.49 6.28 0.72
CA ALA A 120 -2.10 6.95 -0.51
C ALA A 120 -3.31 7.20 -1.42
N VAL A 121 -3.28 8.33 -2.12
CA VAL A 121 -4.27 8.71 -3.13
C VAL A 121 -3.54 9.12 -4.40
N PHE A 122 -4.05 8.64 -5.52
CA PHE A 122 -3.45 8.80 -6.84
C PHE A 122 -4.47 9.42 -7.80
N PRO A 123 -4.67 10.75 -7.79
CA PRO A 123 -5.49 11.43 -8.78
C PRO A 123 -4.81 11.37 -10.16
N SER A 124 -5.52 10.91 -11.19
CA SER A 124 -5.00 10.90 -12.54
C SER A 124 -4.95 12.33 -13.11
N LEU A 125 -3.82 12.64 -13.74
CA LEU A 125 -3.60 13.92 -14.41
C LEU A 125 -3.90 13.84 -15.92
N THR A 126 -4.02 12.64 -16.46
CA THR A 126 -4.27 12.38 -17.89
C THR A 126 -5.65 11.79 -18.17
N GLN A 127 -6.27 11.16 -17.17
CA GLN A 127 -7.62 10.61 -17.25
C GLN A 127 -8.53 11.45 -16.33
N SER A 128 -9.45 12.22 -16.93
CA SER A 128 -10.26 13.16 -16.17
C SER A 128 -11.22 12.44 -15.22
N GLY A 129 -11.11 12.75 -13.93
CA GLY A 129 -12.00 12.21 -12.89
C GLY A 129 -11.55 10.91 -12.25
N ARG A 130 -10.55 10.22 -12.81
CA ARG A 130 -10.03 8.98 -12.21
C ARG A 130 -9.22 9.25 -10.95
N VAL A 131 -9.55 8.54 -9.89
CA VAL A 131 -8.85 8.55 -8.60
C VAL A 131 -8.67 7.12 -8.12
N ARG A 132 -7.45 6.77 -7.75
CA ARG A 132 -7.13 5.55 -7.02
C ARG A 132 -6.77 5.86 -5.58
N ALA A 133 -7.03 4.95 -4.68
CA ALA A 133 -6.64 5.05 -3.27
C ALA A 133 -6.17 3.70 -2.74
N GLU A 134 -5.18 3.73 -1.86
CA GLU A 134 -4.61 2.56 -1.21
C GLU A 134 -4.48 2.82 0.29
N ALA A 135 -4.76 1.79 1.08
CA ALA A 135 -4.64 1.81 2.53
C ALA A 135 -3.99 0.52 3.01
N GLN A 136 -3.08 0.64 3.97
CA GLN A 136 -2.43 -0.50 4.63
C GLN A 136 -2.41 -0.24 6.14
N LEU A 137 -2.69 -1.28 6.91
CA LEU A 137 -2.62 -1.27 8.37
C LEU A 137 -1.90 -2.53 8.83
N GLU A 138 -0.87 -2.35 9.65
CA GLU A 138 -0.26 -3.43 10.39
C GLU A 138 -0.24 -3.09 11.87
N SER A 139 -0.64 -4.03 12.69
CA SER A 139 -0.58 -3.84 14.14
C SER A 139 -0.16 -5.12 14.84
N ARG A 140 0.73 -4.98 15.80
CA ARG A 140 1.26 -6.08 16.60
C ARG A 140 1.21 -5.72 18.08
N PHE A 141 0.62 -6.61 18.87
CA PHE A 141 0.45 -6.44 20.30
C PHE A 141 0.98 -7.65 21.05
N GLU A 142 1.88 -7.43 22.00
CA GLU A 142 2.29 -8.45 22.95
C GLU A 142 1.17 -8.68 23.97
N ILE A 143 0.57 -9.89 23.98
CA ILE A 143 -0.48 -10.28 24.93
C ILE A 143 0.15 -10.66 26.25
N VAL A 144 1.11 -11.57 26.21
CA VAL A 144 2.01 -11.98 27.30
C VAL A 144 3.40 -12.10 26.72
N LYS A 145 4.42 -12.20 27.58
CA LYS A 145 5.81 -12.27 27.13
C LYS A 145 5.97 -13.24 25.96
N ASP A 146 6.53 -12.72 24.87
CA ASP A 146 6.86 -13.45 23.64
C ASP A 146 5.67 -14.01 22.85
N LEU A 147 4.40 -13.78 23.28
CA LEU A 147 3.18 -14.11 22.52
C LEU A 147 2.56 -12.84 21.97
N PHE A 148 2.40 -12.77 20.65
CA PHE A 148 1.90 -11.63 19.94
C PHE A 148 0.60 -11.94 19.21
N PHE A 149 -0.32 -10.97 19.25
CA PHE A 149 -1.47 -10.89 18.36
C PHE A 149 -1.18 -9.86 17.27
N GLU A 150 -1.40 -10.23 16.03
CA GLU A 150 -1.15 -9.38 14.87
C GLU A 150 -2.44 -9.22 14.07
N VAL A 151 -2.68 -8.01 13.59
CA VAL A 151 -3.74 -7.67 12.66
C VAL A 151 -3.13 -6.91 11.51
N SER A 152 -3.31 -7.40 10.30
CA SER A 152 -2.97 -6.68 9.08
C SER A 152 -4.20 -6.49 8.22
N GLY A 153 -4.28 -5.35 7.54
CA GLY A 153 -5.37 -5.03 6.66
C GLY A 153 -4.87 -4.24 5.46
N TYR A 154 -5.55 -4.41 4.34
CA TYR A 154 -5.33 -3.64 3.14
C TYR A 154 -6.66 -3.19 2.53
N GLY A 155 -6.63 -2.12 1.76
CA GLY A 155 -7.73 -1.66 0.96
C GLY A 155 -7.22 -0.98 -0.30
N SER A 156 -7.84 -1.28 -1.43
CA SER A 156 -7.58 -0.67 -2.73
C SER A 156 -8.88 -0.20 -3.33
N TYR A 157 -8.87 0.96 -3.93
CA TYR A 157 -10.01 1.56 -4.63
C TYR A 157 -9.54 2.15 -5.96
N ASP A 158 -10.31 1.92 -7.01
CA ASP A 158 -10.13 2.56 -8.31
C ASP A 158 -11.49 3.04 -8.83
N SER A 159 -11.66 4.35 -9.02
CA SER A 159 -12.94 4.92 -9.50
C SER A 159 -13.28 4.50 -10.93
N GLU A 160 -12.30 4.07 -11.70
CA GLU A 160 -12.44 3.57 -13.08
C GLU A 160 -11.77 2.18 -13.19
N ALA A 161 -12.20 1.23 -12.35
CA ALA A 161 -11.84 -0.18 -12.49
C ALA A 161 -12.39 -0.73 -13.81
N ASP A 162 -11.82 -1.86 -14.29
CA ASP A 162 -12.28 -2.53 -15.50
C ASP A 162 -13.80 -2.78 -15.45
N PRO A 163 -14.56 -2.45 -16.51
CA PRO A 163 -16.01 -2.71 -16.55
C PRO A 163 -16.41 -4.18 -16.32
N SER A 164 -15.50 -5.10 -16.56
CA SER A 164 -15.70 -6.54 -16.28
C SER A 164 -15.30 -6.93 -14.85
N ALA A 165 -14.71 -6.02 -14.09
CA ALA A 165 -14.28 -6.28 -12.71
C ALA A 165 -15.48 -6.56 -11.79
N PRO A 166 -15.34 -7.47 -10.82
CA PRO A 166 -16.37 -7.70 -9.81
C PRO A 166 -16.68 -6.49 -8.94
N SER A 167 -15.68 -5.64 -8.73
CA SER A 167 -15.76 -4.47 -7.83
C SER A 167 -14.76 -3.39 -8.24
N ASN A 168 -15.00 -2.16 -7.82
CA ASN A 168 -14.05 -1.06 -7.84
C ASN A 168 -13.27 -0.93 -6.51
N THR A 169 -13.51 -1.83 -5.57
CA THR A 169 -12.90 -1.84 -4.24
C THR A 169 -12.50 -3.26 -3.89
N ASP A 170 -11.27 -3.43 -3.43
CA ASP A 170 -10.75 -4.66 -2.84
C ASP A 170 -10.22 -4.38 -1.44
N TYR A 171 -10.52 -5.22 -0.47
CA TYR A 171 -10.03 -5.09 0.89
C TYR A 171 -9.93 -6.44 1.59
N GLY A 172 -9.00 -6.54 2.52
CA GLY A 172 -8.82 -7.74 3.32
C GLY A 172 -8.29 -7.42 4.72
N VAL A 173 -8.61 -8.31 5.65
CA VAL A 173 -8.08 -8.29 7.02
C VAL A 173 -7.62 -9.68 7.39
N VAL A 174 -6.39 -9.76 7.90
CA VAL A 174 -5.78 -11.00 8.39
C VAL A 174 -5.44 -10.82 9.86
N THR A 175 -5.73 -11.84 10.65
CA THR A 175 -5.34 -11.89 12.06
C THR A 175 -4.48 -13.11 12.30
N SER A 176 -3.43 -12.96 13.10
CA SER A 176 -2.53 -14.05 13.45
C SER A 176 -2.09 -14.02 14.90
N LEU A 177 -1.66 -15.18 15.40
CA LEU A 177 -0.97 -15.32 16.68
C LEU A 177 0.44 -15.80 16.42
N GLY A 178 1.42 -15.07 16.90
CA GLY A 178 2.84 -15.38 16.77
C GLY A 178 3.52 -15.56 18.11
N TYR A 179 4.47 -16.49 18.18
CA TYR A 179 5.34 -16.68 19.34
C TYR A 179 6.80 -16.48 18.93
N SER A 180 7.53 -15.66 19.71
CA SER A 180 8.96 -15.38 19.48
C SER A 180 9.79 -16.19 20.48
N PHE A 181 10.77 -16.93 20.01
CA PHE A 181 11.68 -17.73 20.84
C PHE A 181 12.93 -16.95 21.23
#